data_b34f5d332040f69d3be6996a498350c6
#
_entry.id   b34f5d332040f69d3be6996a498350c6
#
_cell.length_a   1.000
_cell.length_b   1.000
_cell.length_c   1.000
_cell.angle_alpha   90.00
_cell.angle_beta   90.00
_cell.angle_gamma   90.00
#
_symmetry.space_group_name_H-M   'P 1'
#
loop_
_entity.id
_entity.type
_entity.pdbx_description
1 polymer ?
#
loop_
_entity_poly.entity_id
_entity_poly.type
_entity_poly.pdbx_seq_one_letter_code
_entity_poly.pdbx_strand_id
1 'polypeptide(L)'
;ERRLTDLHEAFRRGLMPEQLHRLTGIDPWFLDNLARLMEVEGRLRSFTLSELPPELLVEAKREGFSDRRIARLLQWPLDGDSNLSHDQVIRQRATLVHAARQAQDLRPVFRRVDTCAAEFASETPYLYSTWESGPCESRPSDRDKDIVLGGGPNRIGQGIEFDTCCCHAVQAIRAAGQEAILV
;
A
#
# COMPACT_ATOMS: atom_id res chain seq x y z
N GLU A 1 2.98 3.61 22.74
CA GLU A 1 2.72 2.82 21.48
C GLU A 1 1.38 3.09 20.78
N ARG A 2 0.46 3.87 21.39
CA ARG A 2 -0.86 4.17 20.82
C ARG A 2 -0.93 5.50 20.07
N ARG A 3 0.19 6.23 19.93
CA ARG A 3 0.20 7.60 19.41
C ARG A 3 -0.58 7.79 18.10
N LEU A 4 -0.35 6.94 17.10
CA LEU A 4 -1.06 7.04 15.82
C LEU A 4 -2.57 6.76 15.96
N THR A 5 -2.94 5.80 16.80
CA THR A 5 -4.36 5.49 17.06
C THR A 5 -5.06 6.63 17.79
N ASP A 6 -4.38 7.26 18.73
CA ASP A 6 -4.90 8.39 19.50
C ASP A 6 -5.06 9.63 18.60
N LEU A 7 -4.11 9.89 17.71
CA LEU A 7 -4.22 10.95 16.69
C LEU A 7 -5.39 10.71 15.73
N HIS A 8 -5.53 9.47 15.24
CA HIS A 8 -6.66 9.10 14.40
C HIS A 8 -7.99 9.36 15.09
N GLU A 9 -8.14 8.97 16.37
CA GLU A 9 -9.36 9.23 17.13
C GLU A 9 -9.57 10.72 17.40
N ALA A 10 -8.50 11.48 17.63
CA ALA A 10 -8.58 12.92 17.82
C ALA A 10 -9.11 13.63 16.56
N PHE A 11 -8.60 13.27 15.39
CA PHE A 11 -9.13 13.77 14.12
C PHE A 11 -10.60 13.38 13.92
N ARG A 12 -10.97 12.13 14.23
CA ARG A 12 -12.38 11.71 14.16
C ARG A 12 -13.31 12.53 15.06
N ARG A 13 -12.78 13.04 16.17
CA ARG A 13 -13.51 13.96 17.09
C ARG A 13 -13.47 15.41 16.64
N GLY A 14 -12.86 15.71 15.50
CA GLY A 14 -12.84 17.04 14.91
C GLY A 14 -11.73 17.96 15.41
N LEU A 15 -10.69 17.42 16.08
CA LEU A 15 -9.52 18.24 16.41
C LEU A 15 -8.76 18.58 15.13
N MET A 16 -8.32 19.84 15.05
CA MET A 16 -7.56 20.35 13.91
C MET A 16 -6.05 20.12 14.10
N PRO A 17 -5.27 20.06 13.01
CA PRO A 17 -3.81 19.87 13.07
C PRO A 17 -3.11 20.85 14.03
N GLU A 18 -3.50 22.13 14.03
CA GLU A 18 -2.89 23.16 14.88
C GLU A 18 -3.16 22.89 16.38
N GLN A 19 -4.34 22.36 16.71
CA GLN A 19 -4.66 21.99 18.09
C GLN A 19 -3.82 20.80 18.54
N LEU A 20 -3.66 19.80 17.67
CA LEU A 20 -2.85 18.62 17.94
C LEU A 20 -1.37 18.98 18.03
N HIS A 21 -0.87 19.88 17.18
CA HIS A 21 0.49 20.39 17.29
C HIS A 21 0.75 21.03 18.66
N ARG A 22 -0.15 21.89 19.13
CA ARG A 22 -0.01 22.55 20.45
C ARG A 22 -0.03 21.56 21.62
N LEU A 23 -0.80 20.47 21.49
CA LEU A 23 -0.91 19.47 22.56
C LEU A 23 0.24 18.48 22.56
N THR A 24 0.82 18.15 21.41
CA THR A 24 1.75 17.03 21.24
C THR A 24 3.16 17.43 20.86
N GLY A 25 3.36 18.65 20.31
CA GLY A 25 4.61 19.09 19.73
C GLY A 25 4.97 18.39 18.40
N ILE A 26 4.05 17.58 17.84
CA ILE A 26 4.27 16.92 16.54
C ILE A 26 4.29 17.98 15.46
N ASP A 27 5.25 17.88 14.54
CA ASP A 27 5.39 18.82 13.43
C ASP A 27 4.09 18.87 12.59
N PRO A 28 3.59 20.06 12.22
CA PRO A 28 2.38 20.24 11.43
C PRO A 28 2.35 19.43 10.14
N TRP A 29 3.50 19.29 9.46
CA TRP A 29 3.58 18.53 8.22
C TRP A 29 3.05 17.09 8.36
N PHE A 30 3.40 16.41 9.46
CA PHE A 30 2.89 15.06 9.73
C PHE A 30 1.40 15.06 10.05
N LEU A 31 0.94 16.07 10.79
CA LEU A 31 -0.47 16.19 11.18
C LEU A 31 -1.36 16.50 9.97
N ASP A 32 -0.91 17.35 9.05
CA ASP A 32 -1.61 17.67 7.82
C ASP A 32 -1.74 16.43 6.90
N ASN A 33 -0.67 15.64 6.79
CA ASN A 33 -0.74 14.38 6.05
C ASN A 33 -1.73 13.39 6.67
N LEU A 34 -1.76 13.28 8.00
CA LEU A 34 -2.75 12.45 8.69
C LEU A 34 -4.18 12.98 8.50
N ALA A 35 -4.38 14.29 8.58
CA ALA A 35 -5.68 14.92 8.34
C ALA A 35 -6.20 14.61 6.92
N ARG A 36 -5.33 14.69 5.90
CA ARG A 36 -5.68 14.32 4.52
C ARG A 36 -6.13 12.87 4.40
N LEU A 37 -5.44 11.94 5.06
CA LEU A 37 -5.88 10.53 5.11
C LEU A 37 -7.26 10.39 5.75
N MET A 38 -7.54 11.15 6.81
CA MET A 38 -8.84 11.15 7.48
C MET A 38 -9.96 11.71 6.61
N GLU A 39 -9.66 12.73 5.81
CA GLU A 39 -10.60 13.29 4.83
C GLU A 39 -10.99 12.25 3.76
N VAL A 40 -10.00 11.58 3.16
CA VAL A 40 -10.24 10.49 2.19
C VAL A 40 -11.06 9.37 2.85
N GLU A 41 -10.75 8.99 4.08
CA GLU A 41 -11.51 7.99 4.84
C GLU A 41 -12.97 8.44 5.03
N GLY A 42 -13.19 9.69 5.41
CA GLY A 42 -14.52 10.26 5.59
C GLY A 42 -15.35 10.22 4.31
N ARG A 43 -14.74 10.59 3.19
CA ARG A 43 -15.39 10.55 1.86
C ARG A 43 -15.73 9.12 1.45
N LEU A 44 -14.84 8.15 1.64
CA LEU A 44 -15.10 6.74 1.35
C LEU A 44 -16.30 6.18 2.11
N ARG A 45 -16.50 6.60 3.36
CA ARG A 45 -17.64 6.16 4.21
C ARG A 45 -19.00 6.62 3.70
N SER A 46 -19.06 7.57 2.77
CA SER A 46 -20.30 8.10 2.22
C SER A 46 -20.83 7.32 1.02
N PHE A 47 -20.08 6.35 0.51
CA PHE A 47 -20.42 5.65 -0.72
C PHE A 47 -20.56 4.13 -0.53
N THR A 48 -21.42 3.54 -1.34
CA THR A 48 -21.38 2.10 -1.65
C THR A 48 -20.33 1.84 -2.73
N LEU A 49 -19.97 0.58 -2.98
CA LEU A 49 -19.02 0.25 -4.05
C LEU A 49 -19.54 0.65 -5.44
N SER A 50 -20.85 0.52 -5.69
CA SER A 50 -21.46 0.85 -6.97
C SER A 50 -21.55 2.36 -7.24
N GLU A 51 -21.55 3.17 -6.21
CA GLU A 51 -21.63 4.64 -6.30
C GLU A 51 -20.28 5.33 -6.11
N LEU A 52 -19.23 4.55 -5.84
CA LEU A 52 -17.89 5.08 -5.57
C LEU A 52 -17.33 5.79 -6.81
N PRO A 53 -17.05 7.11 -6.74
CA PRO A 53 -16.44 7.84 -7.84
C PRO A 53 -15.08 7.23 -8.22
N PRO A 54 -14.82 7.01 -9.52
CA PRO A 54 -13.52 6.48 -9.96
C PRO A 54 -12.33 7.28 -9.43
N GLU A 55 -12.45 8.60 -9.41
CA GLU A 55 -11.39 9.51 -8.97
C GLU A 55 -11.09 9.32 -7.47
N LEU A 56 -12.12 9.05 -6.65
CA LEU A 56 -11.93 8.81 -5.23
C LEU A 56 -11.24 7.45 -4.98
N LEU A 57 -11.53 6.45 -5.81
CA LEU A 57 -10.81 5.17 -5.74
C LEU A 57 -9.33 5.34 -6.11
N VAL A 58 -9.03 6.11 -7.16
CA VAL A 58 -7.64 6.44 -7.56
C VAL A 58 -6.93 7.19 -6.44
N GLU A 59 -7.55 8.22 -5.88
CA GLU A 59 -7.00 9.01 -4.77
C GLU A 59 -6.72 8.12 -3.55
N ALA A 60 -7.68 7.30 -3.14
CA ALA A 60 -7.50 6.37 -2.02
C ALA A 60 -6.33 5.40 -2.25
N LYS A 61 -6.15 4.89 -3.48
CA LYS A 61 -5.00 4.03 -3.79
C LYS A 61 -3.67 4.79 -3.71
N ARG A 62 -3.61 6.02 -4.20
CA ARG A 62 -2.41 6.88 -4.11
C ARG A 62 -2.05 7.22 -2.66
N GLU A 63 -3.05 7.45 -1.83
CA GLU A 63 -2.87 7.68 -0.39
C GLU A 63 -2.59 6.39 0.42
N GLY A 64 -2.43 5.24 -0.25
CA GLY A 64 -1.99 3.99 0.39
C GLY A 64 -3.10 3.12 0.97
N PHE A 65 -4.37 3.42 0.72
CA PHE A 65 -5.47 2.57 1.18
C PHE A 65 -5.45 1.22 0.47
N SER A 66 -5.33 0.14 1.24
CA SER A 66 -5.47 -1.20 0.70
C SER A 66 -6.92 -1.49 0.29
N ASP A 67 -7.14 -2.41 -0.67
CA ASP A 67 -8.48 -2.84 -1.06
C ASP A 67 -9.28 -3.34 0.15
N ARG A 68 -8.61 -3.98 1.11
CA ARG A 68 -9.20 -4.41 2.39
C ARG A 68 -9.61 -3.22 3.28
N ARG A 69 -8.82 -2.14 3.34
CA ARG A 69 -9.19 -0.94 4.09
C ARG A 69 -10.36 -0.23 3.45
N ILE A 70 -10.36 -0.07 2.13
CA ILE A 70 -11.47 0.50 1.37
C ILE A 70 -12.74 -0.31 1.63
N ALA A 71 -12.68 -1.64 1.54
CA ALA A 71 -13.81 -2.53 1.83
C ALA A 71 -14.40 -2.36 3.23
N ARG A 72 -13.58 -1.99 4.23
CA ARG A 72 -14.07 -1.71 5.60
C ARG A 72 -14.73 -0.35 5.73
N LEU A 73 -14.40 0.59 4.87
CA LEU A 73 -14.88 1.97 4.96
C LEU A 73 -16.18 2.18 4.19
N LEU A 74 -16.32 1.53 3.03
CA LEU A 74 -17.51 1.62 2.21
C LEU A 74 -18.76 1.13 2.93
N GLN A 75 -19.89 1.70 2.55
CA GLN A 75 -21.21 1.20 2.95
C GLN A 75 -21.53 -0.07 2.16
N TRP A 76 -22.03 -1.07 2.87
CA TRP A 76 -22.51 -2.32 2.28
C TRP A 76 -23.95 -2.56 2.65
N PRO A 77 -24.75 -3.15 1.75
CA PRO A 77 -26.08 -3.63 2.12
C PRO A 77 -25.97 -4.53 3.35
N LEU A 78 -27.01 -4.51 4.17
CA LEU A 78 -27.12 -5.45 5.31
C LEU A 78 -27.28 -6.85 4.70
N ASP A 79 -26.20 -7.62 4.71
CA ASP A 79 -26.23 -9.03 4.35
C ASP A 79 -26.94 -9.78 5.48
N GLY A 80 -28.22 -10.11 5.26
CA GLY A 80 -28.92 -11.04 6.10
C GLY A 80 -28.25 -12.41 5.98
N ASP A 81 -27.83 -12.95 7.11
CA ASP A 81 -27.48 -14.35 7.25
C ASP A 81 -26.16 -14.80 6.61
N SER A 82 -25.05 -14.30 7.06
CA SER A 82 -23.81 -14.96 6.75
C SER A 82 -23.25 -15.72 7.95
N ASN A 83 -23.15 -17.03 7.83
CA ASN A 83 -22.36 -17.88 8.73
C ASN A 83 -20.85 -17.57 8.67
N LEU A 84 -20.51 -16.45 8.04
CA LEU A 84 -19.14 -16.00 7.82
C LEU A 84 -18.65 -15.16 8.99
N SER A 85 -17.40 -15.34 9.37
CA SER A 85 -16.76 -14.45 10.31
C SER A 85 -16.60 -13.05 9.70
N HIS A 86 -16.52 -12.03 10.55
CA HIS A 86 -16.28 -10.65 10.10
C HIS A 86 -15.07 -10.54 9.16
N ASP A 87 -13.99 -11.29 9.43
CA ASP A 87 -12.79 -11.27 8.58
C ASP A 87 -13.04 -11.89 7.19
N GLN A 88 -13.83 -12.95 7.12
CA GLN A 88 -14.22 -13.56 5.84
C GLN A 88 -15.07 -12.61 5.00
N VAL A 89 -16.05 -11.92 5.62
CA VAL A 89 -16.86 -10.91 4.94
C VAL A 89 -15.97 -9.79 4.37
N ILE A 90 -15.04 -9.26 5.17
CA ILE A 90 -14.12 -8.22 4.69
C ILE A 90 -13.23 -8.71 3.56
N ARG A 91 -12.77 -9.95 3.57
CA ARG A 91 -12.01 -10.53 2.45
C ARG A 91 -12.82 -10.59 1.17
N GLN A 92 -14.07 -11.06 1.23
CA GLN A 92 -14.96 -11.09 0.06
C GLN A 92 -15.20 -9.68 -0.49
N ARG A 93 -15.52 -8.71 0.37
CA ARG A 93 -15.69 -7.31 -0.01
C ARG A 93 -14.42 -6.72 -0.62
N ALA A 94 -13.26 -7.05 -0.11
CA ALA A 94 -11.97 -6.63 -0.68
C ALA A 94 -11.75 -7.20 -2.09
N THR A 95 -12.20 -8.43 -2.36
CA THR A 95 -12.17 -9.00 -3.72
C THR A 95 -13.06 -8.21 -4.69
N LEU A 96 -14.22 -7.74 -4.23
CA LEU A 96 -15.09 -6.87 -5.05
C LEU A 96 -14.44 -5.51 -5.34
N VAL A 97 -13.82 -4.89 -4.34
CA VAL A 97 -13.04 -3.64 -4.53
C VAL A 97 -11.90 -3.88 -5.52
N HIS A 98 -11.19 -4.99 -5.40
CA HIS A 98 -10.13 -5.37 -6.33
C HIS A 98 -10.66 -5.51 -7.77
N ALA A 99 -11.78 -6.20 -7.97
CA ALA A 99 -12.41 -6.35 -9.28
C ALA A 99 -12.84 -4.99 -9.87
N ALA A 100 -13.45 -4.12 -9.07
CA ALA A 100 -13.83 -2.77 -9.49
C ALA A 100 -12.62 -1.94 -9.93
N ARG A 101 -11.51 -2.04 -9.21
CA ARG A 101 -10.26 -1.39 -9.55
C ARG A 101 -9.66 -1.92 -10.84
N GLN A 102 -9.69 -3.25 -11.06
CA GLN A 102 -9.21 -3.86 -12.30
C GLN A 102 -10.06 -3.46 -13.50
N ALA A 103 -11.38 -3.36 -13.33
CA ALA A 103 -12.30 -2.91 -14.39
C ALA A 103 -12.00 -1.47 -14.86
N GLN A 104 -11.40 -0.65 -14.02
CA GLN A 104 -10.93 0.71 -14.33
C GLN A 104 -9.47 0.75 -14.80
N ASP A 105 -8.83 -0.41 -15.04
CA ASP A 105 -7.39 -0.55 -15.32
C ASP A 105 -6.49 0.16 -14.29
N LEU A 106 -6.98 0.35 -13.07
CA LEU A 106 -6.22 0.94 -11.98
C LEU A 106 -5.28 -0.12 -11.38
N ARG A 107 -4.03 -0.07 -11.79
CA ARG A 107 -2.97 -0.99 -11.40
C ARG A 107 -1.79 -0.23 -10.82
N PRO A 108 -1.03 -0.82 -9.91
CA PRO A 108 0.23 -0.25 -9.49
C PRO A 108 1.23 -0.28 -10.64
N VAL A 109 2.10 0.70 -10.66
CA VAL A 109 3.27 0.73 -11.52
C VAL A 109 4.52 0.47 -10.68
N PHE A 110 5.58 0.01 -11.32
CA PHE A 110 6.87 -0.17 -10.67
C PHE A 110 7.82 0.92 -11.15
N ARG A 111 8.46 1.58 -10.19
CA ARG A 111 9.44 2.63 -10.43
C ARG A 111 10.80 2.14 -9.98
N ARG A 112 11.82 2.54 -10.70
CA ARG A 112 13.21 2.27 -10.33
C ARG A 112 13.63 3.17 -9.18
N VAL A 113 14.37 2.60 -8.23
CA VAL A 113 14.97 3.40 -7.17
C VAL A 113 16.08 4.25 -7.78
N ASP A 114 15.90 5.56 -7.72
CA ASP A 114 16.92 6.51 -8.14
C ASP A 114 18.00 6.65 -7.04
N THR A 115 19.19 6.20 -7.35
CA THR A 115 20.36 6.30 -6.46
C THR A 115 21.30 7.44 -6.82
N CYS A 116 20.95 8.24 -7.84
CA CYS A 116 21.80 9.26 -8.43
C CYS A 116 21.20 10.67 -8.29
N ALA A 117 20.18 10.87 -7.45
CA ALA A 117 19.51 12.15 -7.24
C ALA A 117 19.07 12.85 -8.55
N ALA A 118 18.63 12.08 -9.54
CA ALA A 118 18.25 12.52 -10.88
C ALA A 118 19.39 13.19 -11.70
N GLU A 119 20.64 13.15 -11.24
CA GLU A 119 21.77 13.68 -12.00
C GLU A 119 22.14 12.79 -13.20
N PHE A 120 21.92 11.49 -13.07
CA PHE A 120 22.16 10.48 -14.10
C PHE A 120 21.02 9.46 -14.11
N ALA A 121 20.85 8.79 -15.26
CA ALA A 121 19.91 7.67 -15.34
C ALA A 121 20.36 6.54 -14.40
N SER A 122 19.51 6.17 -13.45
CA SER A 122 19.79 5.07 -12.54
C SER A 122 19.42 3.74 -13.18
N GLU A 123 20.36 2.80 -13.24
CA GLU A 123 20.18 1.44 -13.78
C GLU A 123 20.17 0.38 -12.66
N THR A 124 19.74 0.76 -11.46
CA THR A 124 19.67 -0.18 -10.34
C THR A 124 18.62 -1.28 -10.60
N PRO A 125 18.83 -2.50 -10.08
CA PRO A 125 17.84 -3.58 -10.15
C PRO A 125 16.70 -3.41 -9.14
N TYR A 126 16.69 -2.34 -8.35
CA TYR A 126 15.71 -2.09 -7.30
C TYR A 126 14.49 -1.36 -7.84
N LEU A 127 13.33 -1.93 -7.60
CA LEU A 127 12.04 -1.36 -7.97
C LEU A 127 11.18 -1.21 -6.70
N TYR A 128 10.32 -0.21 -6.70
CA TYR A 128 9.24 -0.07 -5.72
C TYR A 128 7.89 0.02 -6.44
N SER A 129 6.86 -0.47 -5.78
CA SER A 129 5.48 -0.38 -6.28
C SER A 129 4.82 0.90 -5.82
N THR A 130 4.16 1.60 -6.73
CA THR A 130 3.42 2.84 -6.44
C THR A 130 2.14 2.93 -7.26
N TRP A 131 1.22 3.78 -6.82
CA TRP A 131 -0.05 4.07 -7.53
C TRP A 131 0.00 5.39 -8.30
N GLU A 132 1.18 5.88 -8.57
CA GLU A 132 1.38 7.08 -9.38
C GLU A 132 0.98 6.87 -10.84
N SER A 133 0.67 7.98 -11.50
CA SER A 133 0.48 7.98 -12.95
C SER A 133 1.83 7.94 -13.67
N GLY A 134 1.85 7.28 -14.81
CA GLY A 134 3.02 7.22 -15.68
C GLY A 134 3.43 5.78 -16.05
N PRO A 135 4.46 5.61 -16.89
CA PRO A 135 4.86 4.31 -17.39
C PRO A 135 5.45 3.43 -16.28
N CYS A 136 5.19 2.13 -16.36
CA CYS A 136 5.88 1.15 -15.53
C CYS A 136 7.32 1.00 -16.01
N GLU A 137 8.28 1.09 -15.09
CA GLU A 137 9.71 0.96 -15.40
C GLU A 137 10.23 -0.48 -15.24
N SER A 138 9.38 -1.40 -14.80
CA SER A 138 9.72 -2.82 -14.84
C SER A 138 9.83 -3.29 -16.28
N ARG A 139 10.81 -4.14 -16.55
CA ARG A 139 11.04 -4.76 -17.87
C ARG A 139 10.94 -6.27 -17.70
N PRO A 140 9.71 -6.83 -17.57
CA PRO A 140 9.56 -8.26 -17.39
C PRO A 140 10.08 -9.01 -18.62
N SER A 141 10.78 -10.11 -18.38
CA SER A 141 11.19 -11.05 -19.44
C SER A 141 10.12 -12.14 -19.60
N ASP A 142 10.22 -12.95 -20.67
CA ASP A 142 9.37 -14.12 -20.88
C ASP A 142 9.93 -15.40 -20.23
N ARG A 143 11.06 -15.30 -19.50
CA ARG A 143 11.65 -16.44 -18.78
C ARG A 143 10.78 -16.84 -17.60
N ASP A 144 10.87 -18.11 -17.21
CA ASP A 144 10.29 -18.60 -15.96
C ASP A 144 10.87 -17.83 -14.78
N LYS A 145 10.02 -17.50 -13.82
CA LYS A 145 10.36 -16.63 -12.69
C LYS A 145 9.94 -17.25 -11.39
N ASP A 146 10.85 -17.18 -10.42
CA ASP A 146 10.56 -17.52 -9.03
C ASP A 146 10.63 -16.26 -8.15
N ILE A 147 9.68 -16.14 -7.23
CA ILE A 147 9.65 -15.07 -6.24
C ILE A 147 10.25 -15.58 -4.93
N VAL A 148 11.30 -14.92 -4.47
CA VAL A 148 11.90 -15.15 -3.15
C VAL A 148 11.37 -14.08 -2.19
N LEU A 149 10.60 -14.51 -1.19
CA LEU A 149 10.12 -13.61 -0.15
C LEU A 149 11.22 -13.42 0.90
N GLY A 150 11.76 -12.21 0.99
CA GLY A 150 12.75 -11.84 1.99
C GLY A 150 12.14 -11.59 3.37
N GLY A 151 13.02 -11.33 4.34
CA GLY A 151 12.62 -11.01 5.72
C GLY A 151 12.09 -9.58 5.93
N GLY A 152 12.02 -8.80 4.86
CA GLY A 152 11.70 -7.36 4.92
C GLY A 152 12.93 -6.51 5.31
N PRO A 153 12.75 -5.20 5.50
CA PRO A 153 13.86 -4.31 5.81
C PRO A 153 14.50 -4.67 7.16
N ASN A 154 15.81 -4.78 7.15
CA ASN A 154 16.59 -5.08 8.36
C ASN A 154 16.53 -3.90 9.35
N ARG A 155 16.48 -4.23 10.64
CA ARG A 155 16.60 -3.24 11.70
C ARG A 155 18.07 -2.87 11.88
N ILE A 156 18.35 -1.69 12.43
CA ILE A 156 19.71 -1.32 12.86
C ILE A 156 20.22 -2.38 13.82
N GLY A 157 21.42 -2.92 13.55
CA GLY A 157 22.06 -3.99 14.32
C GLY A 157 21.74 -5.41 13.86
N GLN A 158 20.87 -5.59 12.86
CA GLN A 158 20.72 -6.87 12.15
C GLN A 158 21.73 -6.92 11.00
N GLY A 159 22.48 -8.02 10.93
CA GLY A 159 23.50 -8.22 9.92
C GLY A 159 22.98 -8.94 8.67
N ILE A 160 23.89 -9.18 7.72
CA ILE A 160 23.62 -9.85 6.45
C ILE A 160 23.15 -11.31 6.60
N GLU A 161 23.33 -11.89 7.77
CA GLU A 161 22.90 -13.26 8.08
C GLU A 161 21.40 -13.49 7.83
N PHE A 162 20.58 -12.45 7.95
CA PHE A 162 19.14 -12.54 7.67
C PHE A 162 18.83 -12.65 6.17
N ASP A 163 19.71 -12.12 5.32
CA ASP A 163 19.55 -12.16 3.87
C ASP A 163 20.32 -13.31 3.20
N THR A 164 21.18 -14.01 3.92
CA THR A 164 22.05 -15.07 3.38
C THR A 164 21.22 -16.15 2.70
N CYS A 165 20.14 -16.62 3.32
CA CYS A 165 19.28 -17.65 2.74
C CYS A 165 18.60 -17.16 1.45
N CYS A 166 18.14 -15.92 1.43
CA CYS A 166 17.51 -15.31 0.25
C CYS A 166 18.53 -15.17 -0.89
N CYS A 167 19.76 -14.74 -0.59
CA CYS A 167 20.85 -14.65 -1.56
C CYS A 167 21.19 -16.02 -2.17
N HIS A 168 21.30 -17.06 -1.34
CA HIS A 168 21.55 -18.42 -1.82
C HIS A 168 20.38 -18.95 -2.66
N ALA A 169 19.14 -18.68 -2.28
CA ALA A 169 17.96 -19.05 -3.07
C ALA A 169 17.98 -18.38 -4.45
N VAL A 170 18.24 -17.07 -4.50
CA VAL A 170 18.37 -16.32 -5.76
C VAL A 170 19.48 -16.88 -6.64
N GLN A 171 20.65 -17.22 -6.05
CA GLN A 171 21.77 -17.81 -6.80
C GLN A 171 21.41 -19.19 -7.38
N ALA A 172 20.72 -20.04 -6.60
CA ALA A 172 20.30 -21.36 -7.06
C ALA A 172 19.28 -21.28 -8.20
N ILE A 173 18.27 -20.39 -8.09
CA ILE A 173 17.27 -20.14 -9.14
C ILE A 173 17.96 -19.68 -10.44
N ARG A 174 18.88 -18.72 -10.33
CA ARG A 174 19.62 -18.23 -11.49
C ARG A 174 20.53 -19.30 -12.11
N ALA A 175 21.16 -20.17 -11.30
CA ALA A 175 21.94 -21.28 -11.77
C ALA A 175 21.09 -22.34 -12.52
N ALA A 176 19.81 -22.47 -12.18
CA ALA A 176 18.83 -23.28 -12.90
C ALA A 176 18.31 -22.63 -14.20
N GLY A 177 18.78 -21.43 -14.56
CA GLY A 177 18.37 -20.71 -15.78
C GLY A 177 17.10 -19.88 -15.66
N GLN A 178 16.51 -19.81 -14.47
CA GLN A 178 15.31 -19.03 -14.20
C GLN A 178 15.64 -17.61 -13.76
N GLU A 179 14.64 -16.74 -13.77
CA GLU A 179 14.75 -15.38 -13.24
C GLU A 179 14.27 -15.34 -11.79
N ALA A 180 15.03 -14.72 -10.90
CA ALA A 180 14.68 -14.58 -9.50
C ALA A 180 14.22 -13.16 -9.21
N ILE A 181 13.06 -13.02 -8.55
CA ILE A 181 12.54 -11.74 -8.05
C ILE A 181 12.58 -11.80 -6.52
N LEU A 182 13.39 -10.95 -5.91
CA LEU A 182 13.47 -10.83 -4.45
C LEU A 182 12.52 -9.72 -3.97
N VAL A 183 11.64 -10.05 -3.00
CA VAL A 183 10.62 -9.13 -2.44
C VAL A 183 10.78 -9.03 -0.93
#